data_f08d5f883a1892560ce775c260a2de3f
#
_entry.id   f08d5f883a1892560ce775c260a2de3f
#
_cell.length_a   1.000
_cell.length_b   1.000
_cell.length_c   1.000
_cell.angle_alpha   90.00
_cell.angle_beta   90.00
_cell.angle_gamma   90.00
#
_symmetry.space_group_name_H-M   'P 1'
#
loop_
_entity.id
_entity.type
_entity.pdbx_description
1 polymer ?
#
loop_
_entity_poly.entity_id
_entity_poly.type
_entity_poly.pdbx_seq_one_letter_code
_entity_poly.pdbx_strand_id
1 'polypeptide(L)'
;TREQLDNVAIKEGAVDDPRLPENSFDRVFMVHMYHEIEEPYAFLWRMRPALAKGGQVIVVDRDRATDRHGIPPKLLFCEFEAVGYRLTGFTEQLKLGGYIARFEVRGPRPDQSAIRTCANRYPQS
;
A
#
# COMPACT_ATOMS: atom_id res chain seq x y z
N THR A 1 -20.18 16.05 8.50
CA THR A 1 -20.60 15.14 7.43
C THR A 1 -19.43 14.81 6.54
N ARG A 2 -19.61 13.79 5.78
CA ARG A 2 -18.57 13.34 4.87
C ARG A 2 -18.87 13.63 3.43
N GLU A 3 -19.43 14.79 3.18
CA GLU A 3 -19.62 15.16 1.80
C GLU A 3 -18.31 15.42 1.08
N GLN A 4 -17.23 15.57 1.83
CA GLN A 4 -15.91 15.72 1.26
C GLN A 4 -15.26 14.36 1.18
N LEU A 5 -15.47 13.65 0.11
CA LEU A 5 -14.86 12.35 -0.08
C LEU A 5 -13.43 12.55 -0.46
N ASP A 6 -12.61 12.48 0.53
CA ASP A 6 -11.25 12.89 0.33
C ASP A 6 -10.43 11.79 -0.28
N ASN A 7 -9.72 12.19 -1.30
CA ASN A 7 -8.62 11.40 -1.86
C ASN A 7 -7.34 12.04 -1.37
N VAL A 8 -6.38 11.21 -1.06
CA VAL A 8 -5.08 11.70 -0.63
C VAL A 8 -3.99 10.97 -1.38
N ALA A 9 -2.96 11.70 -1.78
CA ALA A 9 -1.76 11.14 -2.36
C ALA A 9 -0.65 11.23 -1.33
N ILE A 10 -0.09 10.09 -0.96
CA ILE A 10 1.00 10.03 0.01
C ILE A 10 2.31 10.27 -0.73
N LYS A 11 3.09 11.19 -0.23
CA LYS A 11 4.37 11.55 -0.83
C LYS A 11 5.52 10.95 -0.04
N GLU A 12 6.70 11.04 -0.61
CA GLU A 12 7.92 10.55 0.02
C GLU A 12 8.13 11.16 1.39
N GLY A 13 8.88 10.46 2.21
CA GLY A 13 9.23 10.93 3.54
C GLY A 13 8.51 10.23 4.66
N ALA A 14 7.41 9.54 4.37
CA ALA A 14 6.74 8.73 5.37
C ALA A 14 7.43 7.38 5.46
N VAL A 15 8.04 7.08 6.60
CA VAL A 15 8.82 5.86 6.76
C VAL A 15 7.95 4.71 7.24
N ASP A 16 7.16 4.95 8.29
CA ASP A 16 6.37 3.90 8.91
C ASP A 16 4.99 4.38 9.35
N ASP A 17 4.69 5.66 9.16
CA ASP A 17 3.42 6.23 9.60
C ASP A 17 2.97 7.29 8.61
N PRO A 18 1.85 7.08 7.89
CA PRO A 18 1.34 8.08 6.96
C PRO A 18 0.76 9.31 7.65
N ARG A 19 0.49 9.24 8.95
CA ARG A 19 -0.05 10.35 9.74
C ARG A 19 -1.33 10.92 9.16
N LEU A 20 -2.25 10.04 8.83
CA LEU A 20 -3.52 10.42 8.27
C LEU A 20 -4.61 10.35 9.34
N PRO A 21 -5.60 11.26 9.30
CA PRO A 21 -6.70 11.17 10.25
C PRO A 21 -7.56 9.95 9.99
N GLU A 22 -8.21 9.48 11.05
CA GLU A 22 -9.03 8.27 10.98
C GLU A 22 -10.27 8.50 10.13
N ASN A 23 -10.69 7.44 9.46
CA ASN A 23 -11.97 7.35 8.74
C ASN A 23 -12.21 8.54 7.82
N SER A 24 -11.18 8.99 7.13
CA SER A 24 -11.22 10.25 6.39
C SER A 24 -11.11 10.10 4.88
N PHE A 25 -10.66 8.95 4.39
CA PHE A 25 -10.33 8.87 2.98
C PHE A 25 -11.03 7.71 2.29
N ASP A 26 -11.59 8.00 1.12
CA ASP A 26 -12.15 6.97 0.25
C ASP A 26 -11.09 6.37 -0.65
N ARG A 27 -10.07 7.13 -0.97
CA ARG A 27 -8.97 6.64 -1.78
C ARG A 27 -7.66 7.21 -1.28
N VAL A 28 -6.68 6.32 -1.16
CA VAL A 28 -5.31 6.69 -0.85
C VAL A 28 -4.46 6.27 -2.04
N PHE A 29 -3.74 7.22 -2.62
CA PHE A 29 -2.91 6.98 -3.78
C PHE A 29 -1.44 6.98 -3.38
N MET A 30 -0.72 5.97 -3.86
CA MET A 30 0.73 5.90 -3.69
C MET A 30 1.34 5.70 -5.08
N VAL A 31 1.85 6.78 -5.66
CA VAL A 31 2.36 6.78 -7.02
C VAL A 31 3.88 6.83 -6.99
N HIS A 32 4.50 5.73 -7.39
CA HIS A 32 5.95 5.57 -7.44
C HIS A 32 6.62 5.88 -6.12
N MET A 33 5.98 5.53 -5.00
CA MET A 33 6.54 5.80 -3.69
C MET A 33 6.49 4.61 -2.72
N TYR A 34 5.55 3.68 -2.91
CA TYR A 34 5.41 2.58 -1.95
C TYR A 34 6.71 1.79 -1.81
N HIS A 35 7.42 1.57 -2.91
CA HIS A 35 8.68 0.82 -2.87
C HIS A 35 9.74 1.48 -1.99
N GLU A 36 9.58 2.76 -1.68
CA GLU A 36 10.54 3.50 -0.86
C GLU A 36 10.24 3.44 0.63
N ILE A 37 9.11 2.91 1.02
CA ILE A 37 8.73 2.83 2.43
C ILE A 37 9.59 1.79 3.11
N GLU A 38 10.34 2.23 4.12
CA GLU A 38 11.30 1.34 4.80
C GLU A 38 10.62 0.34 5.72
N GLU A 39 9.47 0.72 6.30
CA GLU A 39 8.72 -0.14 7.23
C GLU A 39 7.33 -0.36 6.67
N PRO A 40 7.20 -1.14 5.58
CA PRO A 40 5.91 -1.24 4.91
C PRO A 40 4.81 -1.86 5.75
N TYR A 41 5.14 -2.83 6.59
CA TYR A 41 4.11 -3.48 7.40
C TYR A 41 3.54 -2.50 8.44
N ALA A 42 4.41 -1.77 9.13
CA ALA A 42 3.95 -0.76 10.09
C ALA A 42 3.18 0.34 9.38
N PHE A 43 3.64 0.77 8.22
CA PHE A 43 2.98 1.79 7.44
C PHE A 43 1.56 1.37 7.07
N LEU A 44 1.42 0.18 6.50
CA LEU A 44 0.10 -0.34 6.09
C LEU A 44 -0.81 -0.55 7.29
N TRP A 45 -0.26 -0.99 8.40
CA TRP A 45 -1.02 -1.20 9.62
C TRP A 45 -1.57 0.12 10.15
N ARG A 46 -0.75 1.16 10.17
CA ARG A 46 -1.16 2.48 10.65
C ARG A 46 -2.08 3.21 9.69
N MET A 47 -2.03 2.85 8.40
CA MET A 47 -2.88 3.48 7.41
C MET A 47 -4.33 2.98 7.47
N ARG A 48 -4.54 1.74 7.92
CA ARG A 48 -5.88 1.15 7.88
C ARG A 48 -6.97 2.02 8.52
N PRO A 49 -6.77 2.58 9.72
CA PRO A 49 -7.82 3.39 10.32
C PRO A 49 -8.19 4.64 9.55
N ALA A 50 -7.30 5.11 8.67
CA ALA A 50 -7.57 6.32 7.87
C ALA A 50 -8.59 6.08 6.77
N LEU A 51 -8.76 4.82 6.36
CA LEU A 51 -9.68 4.49 5.28
C LEU A 51 -11.11 4.48 5.78
N ALA A 52 -11.97 5.18 5.06
CA ALA A 52 -13.40 5.10 5.30
C ALA A 52 -13.90 3.72 4.87
N LYS A 53 -15.12 3.40 5.30
CA LYS A 53 -15.74 2.13 4.91
C LYS A 53 -15.75 2.02 3.39
N GLY A 54 -15.20 0.91 2.88
CA GLY A 54 -15.12 0.71 1.44
C GLY A 54 -14.00 1.48 0.77
N GLY A 55 -13.14 2.12 1.56
CA GLY A 55 -12.04 2.87 1.00
C GLY A 55 -11.02 2.00 0.30
N GLN A 56 -10.33 2.58 -0.66
CA GLN A 56 -9.37 1.86 -1.49
C GLN A 56 -7.99 2.47 -1.41
N VAL A 57 -6.99 1.61 -1.50
CA VAL A 57 -5.60 2.03 -1.66
C VAL A 57 -5.22 1.71 -3.09
N ILE A 58 -4.69 2.69 -3.80
CA ILE A 58 -4.30 2.53 -5.20
C ILE A 58 -2.80 2.76 -5.29
N VAL A 59 -2.10 1.71 -5.69
CA VAL A 59 -0.64 1.75 -5.82
C VAL A 59 -0.30 1.74 -7.30
N VAL A 60 0.45 2.75 -7.72
CA VAL A 60 1.02 2.82 -9.05
C VAL A 60 2.52 2.65 -8.89
N ASP A 61 3.08 1.62 -9.50
CA ASP A 61 4.50 1.36 -9.34
C ASP A 61 5.04 0.61 -10.55
N ARG A 62 6.30 0.27 -10.51
CA ARG A 62 6.98 -0.46 -11.57
C ARG A 62 7.37 -1.84 -11.10
N ASP A 63 7.33 -2.79 -12.03
CA ASP A 63 7.73 -4.16 -11.74
C ASP A 63 9.25 -4.24 -11.81
N ARG A 64 9.89 -3.87 -10.73
CA ARG A 64 11.34 -3.86 -10.58
C ARG A 64 11.69 -4.24 -9.16
N ALA A 65 12.93 -4.67 -8.94
CA ALA A 65 13.43 -4.86 -7.58
C ALA A 65 13.34 -3.54 -6.80
N THR A 66 13.14 -3.63 -5.48
CA THR A 66 12.89 -2.43 -4.70
C THR A 66 14.07 -1.48 -4.65
N ASP A 67 15.28 -1.98 -4.87
CA ASP A 67 16.46 -1.14 -4.98
C ASP A 67 16.61 -0.53 -6.38
N ARG A 68 15.66 -0.77 -7.26
CA ARG A 68 15.64 -0.21 -8.61
C ARG A 68 14.38 0.60 -8.87
N HIS A 69 13.84 1.20 -7.83
CA HIS A 69 12.71 2.13 -7.90
C HIS A 69 11.42 1.47 -8.37
N GLY A 70 11.13 0.31 -7.81
CA GLY A 70 9.89 -0.39 -8.09
C GLY A 70 9.62 -1.45 -7.03
N ILE A 71 8.59 -2.25 -7.26
CA ILE A 71 8.31 -3.40 -6.42
C ILE A 71 7.62 -4.45 -7.29
N PRO A 72 8.09 -5.71 -7.27
CA PRO A 72 7.40 -6.76 -8.01
C PRO A 72 5.97 -6.93 -7.50
N PRO A 73 4.99 -7.12 -8.39
CA PRO A 73 3.60 -7.23 -7.96
C PRO A 73 3.34 -8.29 -6.91
N LYS A 74 3.96 -9.46 -7.03
CA LYS A 74 3.74 -10.53 -6.05
C LYS A 74 4.17 -10.12 -4.66
N LEU A 75 5.26 -9.39 -4.54
CA LEU A 75 5.73 -8.91 -3.25
C LEU A 75 4.77 -7.86 -2.70
N LEU A 76 4.33 -6.94 -3.55
CA LEU A 76 3.34 -5.94 -3.17
C LEU A 76 2.08 -6.62 -2.62
N PHE A 77 1.56 -7.61 -3.35
CA PHE A 77 0.35 -8.32 -2.93
C PHE A 77 0.57 -8.98 -1.58
N CYS A 78 1.71 -9.64 -1.42
CA CYS A 78 2.02 -10.33 -0.17
C CYS A 78 2.09 -9.36 1.00
N GLU A 79 2.76 -8.22 0.84
CA GLU A 79 2.89 -7.25 1.92
C GLU A 79 1.53 -6.68 2.33
N PHE A 80 0.68 -6.36 1.37
CA PHE A 80 -0.65 -5.85 1.67
C PHE A 80 -1.50 -6.93 2.35
N GLU A 81 -1.48 -8.15 1.84
CA GLU A 81 -2.28 -9.22 2.42
C GLU A 81 -1.84 -9.55 3.84
N ALA A 82 -0.55 -9.45 4.11
CA ALA A 82 -0.03 -9.70 5.44
C ALA A 82 -0.63 -8.76 6.49
N VAL A 83 -1.06 -7.58 6.09
CA VAL A 83 -1.62 -6.58 6.99
C VAL A 83 -3.15 -6.51 6.89
N GLY A 84 -3.75 -7.48 6.23
CA GLY A 84 -5.20 -7.57 6.18
C GLY A 84 -5.85 -6.74 5.10
N TYR A 85 -5.17 -6.55 4.00
CA TYR A 85 -5.76 -5.97 2.78
C TYR A 85 -5.98 -7.08 1.79
N ARG A 86 -6.85 -6.83 0.82
CA ARG A 86 -7.04 -7.76 -0.30
C ARG A 86 -6.94 -7.01 -1.61
N LEU A 87 -6.41 -7.66 -2.62
CA LEU A 87 -6.33 -7.11 -3.97
C LEU A 87 -7.72 -7.12 -4.61
N THR A 88 -8.14 -5.99 -5.12
CA THR A 88 -9.45 -5.87 -5.79
C THR A 88 -9.32 -5.52 -7.27
N GLY A 89 -8.13 -5.16 -7.73
CA GLY A 89 -7.91 -4.87 -9.13
C GLY A 89 -6.44 -4.75 -9.46
N PHE A 90 -6.09 -5.13 -10.67
CA PHE A 90 -4.70 -5.05 -11.12
C PHE A 90 -4.69 -4.83 -12.63
N THR A 91 -3.95 -3.82 -13.06
CA THR A 91 -3.82 -3.50 -14.47
C THR A 91 -2.37 -3.21 -14.80
N GLU A 92 -1.84 -3.93 -15.77
CA GLU A 92 -0.48 -3.66 -16.24
C GLU A 92 -0.49 -2.51 -17.23
N GLN A 93 0.54 -1.69 -17.16
CA GLN A 93 0.77 -0.58 -18.07
C GLN A 93 2.09 -0.84 -18.80
N LEU A 94 2.05 -1.77 -19.73
CA LEU A 94 3.28 -2.27 -20.36
C LEU A 94 4.10 -1.17 -21.01
N LYS A 95 3.45 -0.21 -21.65
CA LYS A 95 4.16 0.88 -22.32
C LYS A 95 4.95 1.74 -21.34
N LEU A 96 4.48 1.82 -20.10
CA LEU A 96 5.12 2.62 -19.07
C LEU A 96 5.99 1.78 -18.15
N GLY A 97 6.02 0.47 -18.37
CA GLY A 97 6.80 -0.45 -17.54
C GLY A 97 6.26 -0.61 -16.13
N GLY A 98 4.99 -0.28 -15.93
CA GLY A 98 4.41 -0.28 -14.60
C GLY A 98 3.07 -0.95 -14.52
N TYR A 99 2.41 -0.75 -13.36
CA TYR A 99 1.10 -1.34 -13.09
C TYR A 99 0.33 -0.49 -12.11
N ILE A 100 -0.97 -0.77 -12.02
CA ILE A 100 -1.85 -0.16 -11.03
C ILE A 100 -2.49 -1.30 -10.26
N ALA A 101 -2.35 -1.29 -8.94
CA ALA A 101 -2.95 -2.29 -8.06
C ALA A 101 -3.90 -1.60 -7.10
N ARG A 102 -5.06 -2.21 -6.85
CA ARG A 102 -6.06 -1.67 -5.95
C ARG A 102 -6.32 -2.65 -4.82
N PHE A 103 -6.42 -2.10 -3.62
CA PHE A 103 -6.62 -2.91 -2.42
C PHE A 103 -7.74 -2.33 -1.57
N GLU A 104 -8.38 -3.21 -0.83
CA GLU A 104 -9.35 -2.84 0.20
C GLU A 104 -8.97 -3.54 1.50
N VAL A 105 -9.43 -2.99 2.60
CA VAL A 105 -9.25 -3.62 3.90
C VAL A 105 -10.09 -4.89 3.95
N ARG A 106 -9.52 -5.94 4.51
CA ARG A 106 -10.19 -7.22 4.68
C ARG A 106 -10.22 -7.58 6.16
N GLY A 107 -11.43 -7.70 6.72
CA GLY A 107 -11.59 -8.10 8.10
C GLY A 107 -11.04 -7.10 9.09
N PRO A 108 -10.98 -7.47 10.37
CA PRO A 108 -10.42 -6.57 11.38
C PRO A 108 -8.91 -6.44 11.22
N ARG A 109 -8.37 -5.33 11.71
CA ARG A 109 -6.93 -5.11 11.64
C ARG A 109 -6.22 -6.16 12.50
N PRO A 110 -5.23 -6.87 11.94
CA PRO A 110 -4.50 -7.86 12.73
C PRO A 110 -3.65 -7.19 13.80
N ASP A 111 -3.30 -7.94 14.84
CA ASP A 111 -2.28 -7.47 15.77
C ASP A 111 -0.95 -7.37 15.05
N GLN A 112 -0.17 -6.36 15.40
CA GLN A 112 1.14 -6.21 14.77
C GLN A 112 2.00 -7.45 14.96
N SER A 113 1.90 -8.09 16.11
CA SER A 113 2.69 -9.29 16.41
C SER A 113 2.28 -10.49 15.56
N ALA A 114 1.10 -10.46 14.96
CA ALA A 114 0.62 -11.56 14.13
C ALA A 114 1.00 -11.41 12.66
N ILE A 115 1.58 -10.29 12.29
CA ILE A 115 1.94 -10.05 10.89
C ILE A 115 3.15 -10.90 10.53
N ARG A 116 3.00 -11.68 9.45
CA ARG A 116 4.09 -12.49 8.93
C ARG A 116 4.68 -11.79 7.72
N THR A 117 5.95 -11.46 7.81
CA THR A 117 6.61 -10.74 6.73
C THR A 117 6.84 -11.64 5.54
N CYS A 118 6.85 -11.04 4.38
CA CYS A 118 7.11 -11.71 3.12
C CYS A 118 8.61 -11.80 2.88
N ALA A 119 8.99 -12.21 1.69
CA ALA A 119 10.41 -12.25 1.32
C ALA A 119 11.03 -10.86 1.42
N ASN A 120 12.35 -10.83 1.53
CA ASN A 120 13.07 -9.56 1.59
C ASN A 120 12.81 -8.75 0.32
N ARG A 121 12.72 -7.44 0.49
CA ARG A 121 12.46 -6.55 -0.64
C ARG A 121 13.60 -6.53 -1.63
N TYR A 122 14.81 -6.67 -1.14
CA TYR A 122 15.99 -6.65 -1.99
C TYR A 122 16.44 -8.07 -2.27
N PRO A 123 16.90 -8.36 -3.48
CA PRO A 123 17.52 -9.65 -3.73
C PRO A 123 18.71 -9.81 -2.78
N GLN A 124 18.84 -10.98 -2.22
CA GLN A 124 20.02 -11.28 -1.40
C GLN A 124 21.19 -11.52 -2.33
N SER A 125 22.24 -10.77 -2.14
CA SER A 125 23.45 -10.95 -2.94
C SER A 125 24.40 -11.90 -2.27
#